data_537b086473208bdca6b64dbb4a626ee2
#
_entry.id   537b086473208bdca6b64dbb4a626ee2
#
_cell.length_a   1.000
_cell.length_b   1.000
_cell.length_c   1.000
_cell.angle_alpha   90.00
_cell.angle_beta   90.00
_cell.angle_gamma   90.00
#
_symmetry.space_group_name_H-M   'P 1'
#
loop_
_entity.id
_entity.type
_entity.pdbx_description
1 polymer ?
#
loop_
_entity_poly.entity_id
_entity_poly.type
_entity_poly.pdbx_seq_one_letter_code
_entity_poly.pdbx_strand_id
1 'polypeptide(L)'
;KFNVSLILTNNATFKIINNNSVQMGQCIIDCGYSTSCLRKDNDANKSGTIQLGEPYSDTDGIGNSKNGGILINNAMDITPSGGAQIADNFKAYGSVYCQYGSYHSGQIGRKSLIFIDSEFINTQGGAILIANEGTANKLYNFTYSSSGWWYLYCNIHYSDDVKISKSVTGILCGATASLRGVVMRADQQIDRYYEANVAFTNCVLCNYSNIVSRGLTQIVGRQRWFKHYFTYNLKIVDENGNAISGATVKVFNKNNVQEFSTTTDANGLISEQSVLQYHKQWEWMGTTGEPNGGTLTIDEDYNPFTLIVSKAGYETYYEKLTLTAEVNKVIALKTSVPHLIDDRGKIFRKINV
;
A
#
# COMPACT_ATOMS: atom_id res chain seq x y z
N LYS A 1 -2.01 -14.07 35.14
CA LYS A 1 -2.01 -12.58 34.98
C LYS A 1 -0.81 -12.03 35.73
N PHE A 2 0.10 -11.40 35.02
CA PHE A 2 1.24 -10.74 35.66
C PHE A 2 0.93 -9.24 35.74
N ASN A 3 0.93 -8.67 36.93
CA ASN A 3 0.89 -7.22 37.15
C ASN A 3 2.30 -6.61 37.06
N VAL A 4 3.08 -7.00 36.08
CA VAL A 4 4.47 -6.58 35.93
C VAL A 4 4.66 -6.06 34.51
N SER A 5 5.20 -4.86 34.38
CA SER A 5 5.61 -4.33 33.08
C SER A 5 6.93 -4.98 32.64
N LEU A 6 7.00 -5.52 31.45
CA LEU A 6 8.22 -5.96 30.82
C LEU A 6 8.82 -4.77 30.05
N ILE A 7 9.97 -4.30 30.48
CA ILE A 7 10.67 -3.18 29.87
C ILE A 7 11.82 -3.72 29.02
N LEU A 8 11.81 -3.42 27.73
CA LEU A 8 12.89 -3.79 26.82
C LEU A 8 14.02 -2.77 26.90
N THR A 9 15.20 -3.22 27.28
CA THR A 9 16.40 -2.39 27.41
C THR A 9 17.55 -2.96 26.59
N ASN A 10 18.54 -2.13 26.23
CA ASN A 10 19.83 -2.55 25.68
C ASN A 10 19.73 -3.52 24.48
N ASN A 11 18.95 -3.19 23.48
CA ASN A 11 18.71 -4.02 22.29
C ASN A 11 18.10 -5.41 22.56
N ALA A 12 17.45 -5.59 23.70
CA ALA A 12 16.79 -6.85 24.02
C ALA A 12 15.78 -7.24 22.97
N THR A 13 15.71 -8.51 22.66
CA THR A 13 14.66 -9.08 21.78
C THR A 13 13.72 -9.93 22.61
N PHE A 14 12.44 -9.61 22.54
CA PHE A 14 11.37 -10.42 23.10
C PHE A 14 10.68 -11.16 21.94
N LYS A 15 10.75 -12.49 21.96
CA LYS A 15 10.13 -13.32 20.92
C LYS A 15 8.99 -14.14 21.53
N ILE A 16 7.87 -14.15 20.80
CA ILE A 16 6.75 -15.05 21.05
C ILE A 16 6.67 -15.99 19.84
N ILE A 17 7.02 -17.25 20.08
CA ILE A 17 7.07 -18.29 19.06
C ILE A 17 6.19 -19.45 19.49
N ASN A 18 5.26 -19.84 18.64
CA ASN A 18 4.46 -21.03 18.84
C ASN A 18 5.17 -22.22 18.19
N ASN A 19 5.75 -23.08 19.01
CA ASN A 19 6.48 -24.28 18.53
C ASN A 19 5.55 -25.40 18.00
N ASN A 20 4.25 -25.25 18.12
CA ASN A 20 3.30 -26.21 17.56
C ASN A 20 2.94 -25.82 16.13
N SER A 21 3.41 -26.59 15.17
CA SER A 21 3.28 -26.38 13.73
C SER A 21 1.84 -26.38 13.16
N VAL A 22 0.79 -26.47 14.00
CA VAL A 22 -0.54 -26.84 13.51
C VAL A 22 -1.62 -25.77 13.71
N GLN A 23 -1.47 -24.81 14.63
CA GLN A 23 -2.54 -23.81 14.81
C GLN A 23 -2.00 -22.44 15.25
N MET A 24 -2.38 -21.41 14.50
CA MET A 24 -2.31 -20.01 14.91
C MET A 24 -3.13 -19.83 16.21
N GLY A 25 -2.57 -19.17 17.21
CA GLY A 25 -3.32 -18.80 18.41
C GLY A 25 -3.12 -19.69 19.65
N GLN A 26 -2.26 -20.68 19.62
CA GLN A 26 -1.96 -21.49 20.81
C GLN A 26 -1.00 -20.80 21.80
N CYS A 27 -0.23 -19.82 21.36
CA CYS A 27 0.59 -18.99 22.24
C CYS A 27 -0.09 -17.64 22.44
N ILE A 28 -0.72 -17.46 23.61
CA ILE A 28 -1.41 -16.22 23.97
C ILE A 28 -0.69 -15.60 25.15
N ILE A 29 -0.25 -14.35 24.97
CA ILE A 29 0.20 -13.51 26.08
C ILE A 29 -0.85 -12.42 26.27
N ASP A 30 -1.59 -12.50 27.37
CA ASP A 30 -2.61 -11.54 27.77
C ASP A 30 -2.13 -10.71 28.95
N CYS A 31 -1.87 -9.44 28.70
CA CYS A 31 -1.43 -8.49 29.73
C CYS A 31 -2.59 -7.90 30.56
N GLY A 32 -3.82 -8.25 30.22
CA GLY A 32 -5.01 -7.79 30.94
C GLY A 32 -5.24 -6.28 30.82
N TYR A 33 -6.07 -5.73 31.70
CA TYR A 33 -6.43 -4.32 31.76
C TYR A 33 -5.51 -3.47 32.66
N SER A 34 -4.40 -4.01 33.12
CA SER A 34 -3.43 -3.26 33.91
C SER A 34 -2.47 -2.46 33.01
N THR A 35 -1.91 -1.40 33.57
CA THR A 35 -0.88 -0.55 32.96
C THR A 35 0.12 -1.33 32.10
N SER A 36 0.48 -0.77 30.95
CA SER A 36 1.30 -1.35 29.86
C SER A 36 2.21 -2.50 30.24
N CYS A 37 1.92 -3.69 29.73
CA CYS A 37 2.67 -4.91 30.03
C CYS A 37 4.00 -4.98 29.27
N LEU A 38 4.01 -4.53 28.03
CA LEU A 38 5.21 -4.45 27.19
C LEU A 38 5.46 -3.00 26.80
N ARG A 39 6.62 -2.50 27.13
CA ARG A 39 7.06 -1.16 26.71
C ARG A 39 8.57 -1.10 26.55
N LYS A 40 9.03 -0.17 25.73
CA LYS A 40 10.43 0.19 25.62
C LYS A 40 10.80 1.13 26.78
N ASP A 41 12.04 1.05 27.25
CA ASP A 41 12.62 2.07 28.11
C ASP A 41 12.69 3.42 27.37
N ASN A 42 12.33 4.51 28.04
CA ASN A 42 12.32 5.87 27.48
C ASN A 42 13.72 6.44 27.16
N ASP A 43 14.78 5.71 27.42
CA ASP A 43 16.14 6.13 27.07
C ASP A 43 16.32 6.04 25.53
N ALA A 44 16.58 7.18 24.89
CA ALA A 44 16.76 7.30 23.44
C ALA A 44 17.88 6.39 22.88
N ASN A 45 18.80 5.95 23.71
CA ASN A 45 19.93 5.10 23.31
C ASN A 45 19.66 3.60 23.44
N LYS A 46 18.50 3.20 23.93
CA LYS A 46 18.14 1.80 24.13
C LYS A 46 17.13 1.37 23.08
N SER A 47 17.49 0.37 22.32
CA SER A 47 16.60 -0.22 21.31
C SER A 47 16.14 -1.62 21.76
N GLY A 48 14.87 -1.94 21.50
CA GLY A 48 14.30 -3.25 21.76
C GLY A 48 13.55 -3.77 20.56
N THR A 49 13.47 -5.08 20.42
CA THR A 49 12.72 -5.76 19.37
C THR A 49 11.63 -6.62 20.00
N ILE A 50 10.39 -6.46 19.50
CA ILE A 50 9.32 -7.44 19.74
C ILE A 50 9.11 -8.20 18.44
N GLN A 51 9.13 -9.52 18.52
CA GLN A 51 8.85 -10.40 17.41
C GLN A 51 7.78 -11.43 17.79
N LEU A 52 6.71 -11.46 16.99
CA LEU A 52 5.64 -12.44 17.08
C LEU A 52 5.74 -13.37 15.88
N GLY A 53 5.87 -14.68 16.12
CA GLY A 53 6.09 -15.65 15.06
C GLY A 53 7.45 -15.51 14.37
N GLU A 54 7.58 -16.20 13.25
CA GLU A 54 8.82 -16.24 12.46
C GLU A 54 8.52 -16.16 10.96
N PRO A 55 9.39 -15.54 10.15
CA PRO A 55 9.30 -15.66 8.70
C PRO A 55 9.56 -17.11 8.27
N TYR A 56 9.00 -17.51 7.16
CA TYR A 56 9.20 -18.88 6.63
C TYR A 56 10.65 -19.12 6.18
N SER A 57 11.34 -18.08 5.74
CA SER A 57 12.76 -18.11 5.40
C SER A 57 13.49 -17.00 6.15
N ASP A 58 14.80 -17.15 6.40
CA ASP A 58 15.65 -16.16 7.06
C ASP A 58 15.80 -14.85 6.24
N THR A 59 15.45 -14.90 4.98
CA THR A 59 15.28 -13.69 4.18
C THR A 59 13.88 -13.15 4.47
N ASP A 60 13.72 -11.89 4.84
CA ASP A 60 12.43 -11.17 4.99
C ASP A 60 11.58 -11.25 3.69
N GLY A 61 11.59 -12.41 3.04
CA GLY A 61 10.87 -12.73 1.83
C GLY A 61 9.37 -12.69 2.09
N ILE A 62 8.67 -12.15 1.13
CA ILE A 62 7.23 -12.27 1.02
C ILE A 62 6.94 -13.77 0.87
N GLY A 63 6.37 -14.37 1.87
CA GLY A 63 6.09 -15.79 1.88
C GLY A 63 5.55 -16.23 3.22
N ASN A 64 5.08 -17.44 3.28
CA ASN A 64 4.40 -18.01 4.44
C ASN A 64 5.10 -17.71 5.76
N SER A 65 4.33 -17.27 6.73
CA SER A 65 4.75 -17.10 8.11
C SER A 65 4.54 -18.41 8.89
N LYS A 66 5.32 -18.62 9.93
CA LYS A 66 5.20 -19.80 10.80
C LYS A 66 5.26 -19.42 12.28
N ASN A 67 4.80 -20.34 13.11
CA ASN A 67 4.90 -20.23 14.56
C ASN A 67 4.27 -18.95 15.14
N GLY A 68 3.21 -18.46 14.52
CA GLY A 68 2.47 -17.27 14.95
C GLY A 68 1.83 -17.42 16.32
N GLY A 69 1.54 -16.30 16.95
CA GLY A 69 0.92 -16.22 18.26
C GLY A 69 0.00 -15.02 18.41
N ILE A 70 -0.61 -14.87 19.59
CA ILE A 70 -1.45 -13.74 19.93
C ILE A 70 -0.79 -12.97 21.07
N LEU A 71 -0.58 -11.68 20.88
CA LEU A 71 -0.17 -10.76 21.93
C LEU A 71 -1.29 -9.76 22.19
N ILE A 72 -1.78 -9.75 23.43
CA ILE A 72 -2.75 -8.78 23.90
C ILE A 72 -2.01 -7.83 24.84
N ASN A 73 -1.88 -6.58 24.43
CA ASN A 73 -1.19 -5.55 25.19
C ASN A 73 -2.15 -4.43 25.59
N ASN A 74 -2.01 -3.95 26.81
CA ASN A 74 -2.74 -2.79 27.29
C ASN A 74 -1.80 -1.58 27.34
N ALA A 75 -2.09 -0.56 26.54
CA ALA A 75 -1.30 0.65 26.44
C ALA A 75 -1.94 1.86 27.16
N MET A 76 -2.74 1.60 28.22
CA MET A 76 -3.57 2.65 28.84
C MET A 76 -2.79 3.71 29.62
N ASP A 77 -1.54 3.49 29.95
CA ASP A 77 -0.82 4.41 30.82
C ASP A 77 0.34 5.07 30.09
N ILE A 78 0.03 6.19 29.43
CA ILE A 78 1.02 6.94 28.72
C ILE A 78 0.84 8.41 29.01
N THR A 79 1.82 8.92 29.73
CA THR A 79 1.90 10.34 30.04
C THR A 79 1.85 11.20 28.78
N PRO A 80 1.13 12.34 28.80
CA PRO A 80 0.85 13.16 27.62
C PRO A 80 2.08 13.72 26.89
N SER A 81 3.27 13.60 27.43
CA SER A 81 4.47 14.27 26.94
C SER A 81 5.46 13.42 26.14
N GLY A 82 5.19 12.15 25.94
CA GLY A 82 6.07 11.30 25.14
C GLY A 82 5.46 9.93 24.95
N GLY A 83 4.80 9.71 23.86
CA GLY A 83 4.08 8.48 23.58
C GLY A 83 4.85 7.22 23.94
N ALA A 84 4.22 6.27 24.65
CA ALA A 84 4.88 5.03 24.99
C ALA A 84 5.29 4.30 23.70
N GLN A 85 6.56 4.12 23.57
CA GLN A 85 7.13 3.30 22.53
C GLN A 85 7.10 1.85 23.02
N ILE A 86 6.41 0.98 22.27
CA ILE A 86 6.34 -0.43 22.61
C ILE A 86 7.67 -1.11 22.28
N ALA A 87 8.25 -0.81 21.14
CA ALA A 87 9.57 -1.29 20.74
C ALA A 87 10.18 -0.36 19.68
N ASP A 88 11.51 -0.43 19.48
CA ASP A 88 12.15 0.16 18.33
C ASP A 88 11.83 -0.63 17.04
N ASN A 89 11.83 -1.96 17.15
CA ASN A 89 11.49 -2.83 16.04
C ASN A 89 10.31 -3.72 16.46
N PHE A 90 9.25 -3.71 15.65
CA PHE A 90 8.10 -4.58 15.83
C PHE A 90 7.93 -5.45 14.59
N LYS A 91 7.91 -6.76 14.80
CA LYS A 91 7.78 -7.75 13.73
C LYS A 91 6.67 -8.75 14.09
N ALA A 92 5.70 -8.91 13.21
CA ALA A 92 4.64 -9.90 13.36
C ALA A 92 4.57 -10.77 12.10
N TYR A 93 4.61 -12.07 12.31
CA TYR A 93 4.55 -13.09 11.26
C TYR A 93 3.48 -14.10 11.63
N GLY A 94 2.44 -14.26 10.80
CA GLY A 94 1.33 -15.16 11.07
C GLY A 94 0.68 -14.96 12.43
N SER A 95 0.62 -13.72 12.92
CA SER A 95 0.34 -13.40 14.32
C SER A 95 -0.77 -12.38 14.45
N VAL A 96 -1.44 -12.37 15.61
CA VAL A 96 -2.42 -11.36 15.98
C VAL A 96 -1.85 -10.49 17.10
N TYR A 97 -1.82 -9.19 16.87
CA TYR A 97 -1.52 -8.20 17.90
C TYR A 97 -2.79 -7.45 18.26
N CYS A 98 -3.22 -7.59 19.52
CA CYS A 98 -4.36 -6.86 20.07
C CYS A 98 -3.87 -5.76 20.99
N GLN A 99 -4.28 -4.54 20.73
CA GLN A 99 -4.05 -3.40 21.62
C GLN A 99 -5.35 -2.96 22.28
N TYR A 100 -5.38 -3.02 23.60
CA TYR A 100 -6.44 -2.43 24.41
C TYR A 100 -5.99 -1.07 24.93
N GLY A 101 -6.88 -0.10 24.92
CA GLY A 101 -6.62 1.20 25.51
C GLY A 101 -6.16 2.25 24.53
N SER A 102 -6.38 3.46 24.98
CA SER A 102 -6.56 4.65 24.19
C SER A 102 -5.30 5.19 23.55
N TYR A 103 -5.55 5.86 22.56
CA TYR A 103 -5.35 7.27 22.34
C TYR A 103 -3.93 7.70 21.93
N HIS A 104 -3.81 8.10 20.70
CA HIS A 104 -2.90 9.10 20.11
C HIS A 104 -1.38 8.95 20.20
N SER A 105 -0.80 8.11 21.01
CA SER A 105 0.65 8.17 21.23
C SER A 105 1.38 6.83 21.32
N GLY A 106 0.70 5.72 21.08
CA GLY A 106 1.34 4.41 21.09
C GLY A 106 2.17 4.17 19.81
N GLN A 107 3.47 4.36 19.89
CA GLN A 107 4.38 4.00 18.82
C GLN A 107 4.72 2.51 18.91
N ILE A 108 4.27 1.71 17.91
CA ILE A 108 4.48 0.27 17.92
C ILE A 108 5.86 -0.10 17.44
N GLY A 109 6.42 0.58 16.47
CA GLY A 109 7.78 0.38 16.00
C GLY A 109 8.41 1.71 15.63
N ARG A 110 9.41 2.17 16.38
CA ARG A 110 10.05 3.44 16.11
C ARG A 110 10.96 3.39 14.89
N LYS A 111 11.70 2.29 14.73
CA LYS A 111 12.71 2.11 13.66
C LYS A 111 12.25 1.19 12.56
N SER A 112 11.51 0.13 12.87
CA SER A 112 10.95 -0.74 11.85
C SER A 112 9.64 -1.37 12.27
N LEU A 113 8.76 -1.57 11.30
CA LEU A 113 7.46 -2.18 11.45
C LEU A 113 7.29 -3.23 10.34
N ILE A 114 7.06 -4.48 10.74
CA ILE A 114 6.81 -5.59 9.82
C ILE A 114 5.56 -6.33 10.28
N PHE A 115 4.55 -6.41 9.40
CA PHE A 115 3.40 -7.27 9.57
C PHE A 115 3.23 -8.10 8.29
N ILE A 116 3.43 -9.41 8.42
CA ILE A 116 3.29 -10.37 7.32
C ILE A 116 2.34 -11.47 7.78
N ASP A 117 1.30 -11.77 6.98
CA ASP A 117 0.24 -12.74 7.30
C ASP A 117 -0.36 -12.48 8.69
N SER A 118 -0.58 -11.23 9.04
CA SER A 118 -0.84 -10.84 10.42
C SER A 118 -2.03 -9.89 10.54
N GLU A 119 -2.62 -9.84 11.74
CA GLU A 119 -3.69 -8.93 12.08
C GLU A 119 -3.29 -8.01 13.23
N PHE A 120 -3.63 -6.74 13.12
CA PHE A 120 -3.59 -5.78 14.19
C PHE A 120 -5.00 -5.36 14.57
N ILE A 121 -5.36 -5.59 15.83
CA ILE A 121 -6.68 -5.25 16.37
C ILE A 121 -6.52 -4.14 17.39
N ASN A 122 -7.21 -3.02 17.19
CA ASN A 122 -7.31 -1.95 18.18
C ASN A 122 -8.76 -1.80 18.67
N THR A 123 -8.97 -1.91 19.96
CA THR A 123 -10.31 -1.93 20.54
C THR A 123 -10.89 -0.57 20.88
N GLN A 124 -10.10 0.50 20.89
CA GLN A 124 -10.56 1.83 21.34
C GLN A 124 -10.34 2.98 20.35
N GLY A 125 -10.22 2.70 19.07
CA GLY A 125 -10.24 3.73 18.05
C GLY A 125 -9.08 4.72 18.08
N GLY A 126 -8.05 4.49 17.32
CA GLY A 126 -6.90 5.38 17.18
C GLY A 126 -5.58 4.69 17.50
N ALA A 127 -5.22 3.66 16.74
CA ALA A 127 -3.88 3.14 16.81
C ALA A 127 -2.99 3.86 15.83
N ILE A 128 -1.83 4.19 16.30
CA ILE A 128 -0.78 4.79 15.49
C ILE A 128 0.22 3.70 15.18
N LEU A 129 0.26 3.30 13.91
CA LEU A 129 1.37 2.54 13.39
C LEU A 129 2.45 3.55 13.01
N ILE A 130 3.46 3.73 13.85
CA ILE A 130 4.56 4.63 13.55
C ILE A 130 5.87 3.86 13.52
N ALA A 131 6.56 3.99 12.40
CA ALA A 131 8.00 3.86 12.37
C ALA A 131 8.57 5.18 11.83
N ASN A 132 9.07 6.03 12.67
CA ASN A 132 9.50 7.37 12.29
C ASN A 132 10.87 7.42 11.59
N GLU A 133 11.70 6.40 11.74
CA GLU A 133 13.11 6.44 11.30
C GLU A 133 13.48 5.21 10.46
N GLY A 134 12.55 4.32 10.16
CA GLY A 134 12.87 2.99 9.66
C GLY A 134 12.97 2.86 8.16
N THR A 135 13.93 2.09 7.74
CA THR A 135 14.14 1.66 6.36
C THR A 135 13.38 0.38 5.98
N ALA A 136 12.66 -0.25 6.91
CA ALA A 136 12.06 -1.57 6.73
C ALA A 136 10.61 -1.67 7.24
N ASN A 137 9.74 -0.82 6.70
CA ASN A 137 8.31 -0.95 6.97
C ASN A 137 7.68 -1.80 5.89
N LYS A 138 7.14 -2.97 6.28
CA LYS A 138 6.52 -3.93 5.37
C LYS A 138 5.16 -4.36 5.89
N LEU A 139 4.13 -4.25 5.05
CA LEU A 139 2.80 -4.78 5.29
C LEU A 139 2.43 -5.73 4.15
N TYR A 140 2.24 -7.01 4.44
CA TYR A 140 1.87 -7.99 3.44
C TYR A 140 0.83 -8.96 4.00
N ASN A 141 -0.26 -9.19 3.27
CA ASN A 141 -1.40 -9.96 3.73
C ASN A 141 -1.76 -9.56 5.18
N PHE A 142 -1.98 -8.26 5.36
CA PHE A 142 -2.14 -7.61 6.66
C PHE A 142 -3.57 -7.12 6.82
N THR A 143 -4.18 -7.39 7.96
CA THR A 143 -5.50 -6.87 8.31
C THR A 143 -5.40 -5.89 9.47
N TYR A 144 -5.94 -4.70 9.27
CA TYR A 144 -6.14 -3.72 10.34
C TYR A 144 -7.61 -3.68 10.75
N SER A 145 -7.87 -3.90 12.03
CA SER A 145 -9.20 -3.90 12.64
C SER A 145 -9.28 -2.89 13.78
N SER A 146 -10.26 -1.99 13.74
CA SER A 146 -10.49 -0.98 14.78
C SER A 146 -11.93 -0.48 14.74
N SER A 147 -12.38 0.15 15.80
CA SER A 147 -13.65 0.91 15.84
C SER A 147 -13.48 2.37 15.39
N GLY A 148 -12.28 2.82 15.06
CA GLY A 148 -11.97 4.20 14.71
C GLY A 148 -11.12 4.32 13.45
N TRP A 149 -10.11 5.15 13.52
CA TRP A 149 -9.22 5.44 12.40
C TRP A 149 -7.94 4.60 12.44
N TRP A 150 -7.41 4.27 11.27
CA TRP A 150 -6.02 3.86 11.13
C TRP A 150 -5.15 5.10 10.92
N TYR A 151 -4.35 5.41 11.92
CA TYR A 151 -3.40 6.51 11.83
C TYR A 151 -2.08 6.02 11.23
N LEU A 152 -1.70 6.59 10.09
CA LEU A 152 -0.50 6.25 9.37
C LEU A 152 0.46 7.44 9.39
N TYR A 153 1.50 7.36 10.21
CA TYR A 153 2.51 8.40 10.39
C TYR A 153 3.92 7.91 10.01
N CYS A 154 4.02 7.03 9.03
CA CYS A 154 5.30 6.50 8.60
C CYS A 154 5.32 6.26 7.09
N ASN A 155 6.52 6.17 6.53
CA ASN A 155 6.69 5.67 5.19
C ASN A 155 6.53 4.15 5.20
N ILE A 156 5.65 3.62 4.37
CA ILE A 156 5.55 2.20 4.10
C ILE A 156 6.37 1.92 2.85
N HIS A 157 7.49 1.24 3.02
CA HIS A 157 8.41 0.93 1.92
C HIS A 157 7.89 -0.20 1.04
N TYR A 158 7.09 -1.09 1.63
CA TYR A 158 6.45 -2.17 0.90
C TYR A 158 5.10 -2.49 1.53
N SER A 159 4.07 -2.58 0.70
CA SER A 159 2.77 -3.10 1.12
C SER A 159 2.10 -3.83 -0.03
N ASP A 160 1.42 -4.92 0.28
CA ASP A 160 0.54 -5.64 -0.64
C ASP A 160 -0.50 -6.43 0.16
N ASP A 161 -1.69 -6.63 -0.42
CA ASP A 161 -2.82 -7.32 0.22
C ASP A 161 -3.13 -6.80 1.64
N VAL A 162 -3.27 -5.47 1.77
CA VAL A 162 -3.61 -4.80 3.03
C VAL A 162 -5.11 -4.59 3.13
N LYS A 163 -5.74 -5.18 4.12
CA LYS A 163 -7.20 -5.14 4.34
C LYS A 163 -7.56 -4.22 5.50
N ILE A 164 -8.52 -3.35 5.27
CA ILE A 164 -9.09 -2.47 6.30
C ILE A 164 -10.45 -3.02 6.70
N SER A 165 -10.60 -3.38 7.98
CA SER A 165 -11.84 -3.99 8.45
C SER A 165 -13.06 -3.05 8.33
N LYS A 166 -14.25 -3.63 8.34
CA LYS A 166 -15.51 -2.89 8.18
C LYS A 166 -15.79 -1.87 9.28
N SER A 167 -15.27 -2.09 10.46
CA SER A 167 -15.43 -1.19 11.62
C SER A 167 -14.53 0.04 11.57
N VAL A 168 -13.52 0.05 10.72
CA VAL A 168 -12.59 1.19 10.60
C VAL A 168 -13.25 2.32 9.83
N THR A 169 -13.22 3.53 10.37
CA THR A 169 -13.75 4.75 9.72
C THR A 169 -12.95 5.09 8.45
N GLY A 170 -11.64 4.93 8.50
CA GLY A 170 -10.77 5.20 7.37
C GLY A 170 -9.29 5.29 7.76
N ILE A 171 -8.47 5.74 6.81
CA ILE A 171 -7.03 5.96 7.00
C ILE A 171 -6.77 7.45 7.19
N LEU A 172 -6.08 7.80 8.27
CA LEU A 172 -5.57 9.14 8.50
C LEU A 172 -4.06 9.14 8.24
N CYS A 173 -3.64 9.79 7.17
CA CYS A 173 -2.25 9.88 6.77
C CYS A 173 -1.61 11.15 7.33
N GLY A 174 -0.72 11.02 8.29
CA GLY A 174 0.01 12.12 8.90
C GLY A 174 1.43 12.31 8.37
N ALA A 175 1.91 11.39 7.53
CA ALA A 175 3.20 11.47 6.85
C ALA A 175 3.08 11.07 5.38
N THR A 176 4.08 11.42 4.58
CA THR A 176 4.16 10.94 3.19
C THR A 176 4.21 9.41 3.19
N ALA A 177 3.30 8.80 2.44
CA ALA A 177 3.18 7.35 2.39
C ALA A 177 2.92 6.86 0.95
N SER A 178 3.46 5.71 0.64
CA SER A 178 3.13 4.94 -0.56
C SER A 178 2.63 3.56 -0.13
N LEU A 179 1.43 3.19 -0.57
CA LEU A 179 0.75 1.96 -0.20
C LEU A 179 0.35 1.19 -1.45
N ARG A 180 0.48 -0.14 -1.41
CA ARG A 180 0.06 -1.02 -2.49
C ARG A 180 -0.92 -2.07 -1.96
N GLY A 181 -1.88 -2.48 -2.79
CA GLY A 181 -2.80 -3.58 -2.50
C GLY A 181 -3.75 -3.32 -1.32
N VAL A 182 -4.04 -2.06 -0.99
CA VAL A 182 -4.99 -1.71 0.08
C VAL A 182 -6.42 -1.94 -0.40
N VAL A 183 -7.22 -2.59 0.45
CA VAL A 183 -8.65 -2.81 0.19
C VAL A 183 -9.49 -2.08 1.23
N MET A 184 -10.30 -1.13 0.76
CA MET A 184 -11.20 -0.31 1.56
C MET A 184 -12.64 -0.42 1.06
N ARG A 185 -13.61 -0.07 1.90
CA ARG A 185 -15.00 0.10 1.48
C ARG A 185 -15.23 1.49 0.89
N ALA A 186 -16.22 1.60 0.02
CA ALA A 186 -16.59 2.85 -0.63
C ALA A 186 -16.97 3.99 0.33
N ASP A 187 -17.53 3.65 1.51
CA ASP A 187 -17.99 4.60 2.54
C ASP A 187 -16.91 5.00 3.56
N GLN A 188 -15.76 4.35 3.54
CA GLN A 188 -14.62 4.74 4.37
C GLN A 188 -13.99 6.04 3.86
N GLN A 189 -13.08 6.61 4.64
CA GLN A 189 -12.45 7.89 4.33
C GLN A 189 -10.93 7.76 4.24
N ILE A 190 -10.31 8.62 3.44
CA ILE A 190 -8.87 8.91 3.51
C ILE A 190 -8.74 10.37 3.91
N ASP A 191 -8.22 10.61 5.10
CA ASP A 191 -7.95 11.94 5.61
C ASP A 191 -6.44 12.21 5.57
N ARG A 192 -6.05 13.24 4.87
CA ARG A 192 -4.67 13.69 4.80
C ARG A 192 -4.47 14.80 5.80
N TYR A 193 -3.60 14.54 6.76
CA TYR A 193 -3.34 15.46 7.85
C TYR A 193 -1.91 16.00 7.77
N TYR A 194 -1.70 17.25 8.12
CA TYR A 194 -0.42 17.96 8.01
C TYR A 194 0.18 17.92 6.59
N GLU A 195 1.42 17.47 6.47
CA GLU A 195 2.28 17.55 5.29
C GLU A 195 2.25 16.29 4.40
N ALA A 196 1.25 15.42 4.54
CA ALA A 196 1.24 14.12 3.90
C ALA A 196 0.96 14.20 2.38
N ASN A 197 1.88 13.69 1.58
CA ASN A 197 1.68 13.33 0.19
C ASN A 197 1.49 11.81 0.11
N VAL A 198 0.39 11.35 -0.48
CA VAL A 198 0.00 9.94 -0.40
C VAL A 198 -0.24 9.36 -1.78
N ALA A 199 0.42 8.24 -2.05
CA ALA A 199 0.25 7.45 -3.25
C ALA A 199 -0.31 6.05 -2.92
N PHE A 200 -1.31 5.62 -3.67
CA PHE A 200 -1.86 4.28 -3.61
C PHE A 200 -1.68 3.60 -4.96
N THR A 201 -1.25 2.34 -4.96
CA THR A 201 -1.03 1.57 -6.19
C THR A 201 -1.76 0.24 -6.11
N ASN A 202 -2.50 -0.12 -7.16
CA ASN A 202 -3.28 -1.36 -7.25
C ASN A 202 -4.21 -1.57 -6.04
N CYS A 203 -4.89 -0.50 -5.62
CA CYS A 203 -5.77 -0.50 -4.44
C CYS A 203 -7.24 -0.49 -4.84
N VAL A 204 -8.08 -1.07 -3.99
CA VAL A 204 -9.52 -0.82 -3.98
C VAL A 204 -9.79 0.20 -2.89
N LEU A 205 -10.12 1.42 -3.27
CA LEU A 205 -10.23 2.54 -2.33
C LEU A 205 -11.68 2.93 -2.05
N CYS A 206 -11.87 3.81 -1.08
CA CYS A 206 -13.13 4.50 -0.84
C CYS A 206 -13.50 5.40 -2.03
N ASN A 207 -14.74 5.90 -2.03
CA ASN A 207 -15.15 6.91 -3.00
C ASN A 207 -14.21 8.11 -2.95
N TYR A 208 -13.75 8.62 -4.09
CA TYR A 208 -12.81 9.73 -4.14
C TYR A 208 -13.36 11.02 -3.51
N SER A 209 -14.68 11.19 -3.45
CA SER A 209 -15.33 12.27 -2.68
C SER A 209 -15.02 12.20 -1.18
N ASN A 210 -14.72 11.01 -0.65
CA ASN A 210 -14.38 10.79 0.75
C ASN A 210 -12.88 11.01 1.06
N ILE A 211 -12.09 11.47 0.07
CA ILE A 211 -10.69 11.82 0.27
C ILE A 211 -10.63 13.31 0.58
N VAL A 212 -10.20 13.63 1.80
CA VAL A 212 -10.16 14.99 2.32
C VAL A 212 -8.75 15.41 2.75
N SER A 213 -8.55 16.70 2.94
CA SER A 213 -7.30 17.29 3.46
C SER A 213 -7.61 18.17 4.67
N ARG A 214 -6.80 18.03 5.73
CA ARG A 214 -6.90 18.84 6.94
C ARG A 214 -5.53 19.29 7.42
N GLY A 215 -5.47 20.44 8.10
CA GLY A 215 -4.26 20.91 8.76
C GLY A 215 -3.11 21.23 7.81
N LEU A 216 -3.40 21.74 6.61
CA LEU A 216 -2.37 22.21 5.69
C LEU A 216 -1.65 23.41 6.31
N THR A 217 -0.31 23.41 6.29
CA THR A 217 0.47 24.55 6.76
C THR A 217 0.10 25.79 5.97
N GLN A 218 -0.24 26.88 6.66
CA GLN A 218 -0.72 28.14 6.09
C GLN A 218 0.43 28.96 5.44
N ILE A 219 1.02 28.38 4.41
CA ILE A 219 2.08 29.01 3.60
C ILE A 219 1.59 29.01 2.16
N VAL A 220 1.47 30.21 1.56
CA VAL A 220 1.03 30.39 0.17
C VAL A 220 1.89 29.54 -0.78
N GLY A 221 1.23 28.84 -1.69
CA GLY A 221 1.86 27.92 -2.63
C GLY A 221 2.20 26.52 -2.05
N ARG A 222 1.91 26.28 -0.77
CA ARG A 222 2.11 24.96 -0.18
C ARG A 222 1.09 23.99 -0.74
N GLN A 223 1.56 22.88 -1.29
CA GLN A 223 0.74 21.87 -1.96
C GLN A 223 0.75 20.54 -1.26
N ARG A 224 -0.32 19.79 -1.42
CA ARG A 224 -0.52 18.42 -0.98
C ARG A 224 -1.28 17.66 -2.04
N TRP A 225 -0.90 16.41 -2.25
CA TRP A 225 -1.59 15.60 -3.22
C TRP A 225 -1.91 14.20 -2.67
N PHE A 226 -2.97 13.65 -3.26
CA PHE A 226 -3.33 12.25 -3.23
C PHE A 226 -3.25 11.74 -4.66
N LYS A 227 -2.61 10.58 -4.88
CA LYS A 227 -2.50 9.95 -6.19
C LYS A 227 -2.84 8.48 -6.12
N HIS A 228 -3.60 8.00 -7.10
CA HIS A 228 -3.93 6.60 -7.27
C HIS A 228 -3.37 6.09 -8.59
N TYR A 229 -2.64 5.00 -8.53
CA TYR A 229 -1.96 4.37 -9.67
C TYR A 229 -2.46 2.96 -9.87
N PHE A 230 -2.48 2.51 -11.14
CA PHE A 230 -2.58 1.11 -11.49
C PHE A 230 -1.38 0.68 -12.31
N THR A 231 -1.00 -0.61 -12.20
CA THR A 231 0.13 -1.16 -12.94
C THR A 231 -0.33 -1.96 -14.15
N TYR A 232 0.53 -2.00 -15.15
CA TYR A 232 0.41 -2.83 -16.34
C TYR A 232 1.51 -3.89 -16.33
N ASN A 233 1.10 -5.16 -16.40
CA ASN A 233 1.93 -6.34 -16.55
C ASN A 233 1.43 -7.08 -17.80
N LEU A 234 2.07 -6.85 -18.93
CA LEU A 234 1.61 -7.37 -20.22
C LEU A 234 2.58 -8.38 -20.78
N LYS A 235 2.02 -9.43 -21.40
CA LYS A 235 2.75 -10.36 -22.27
C LYS A 235 2.20 -10.27 -23.68
N ILE A 236 3.09 -10.05 -24.65
CA ILE A 236 2.72 -9.95 -26.06
C ILE A 236 3.16 -11.22 -26.79
N VAL A 237 2.24 -11.84 -27.46
CA VAL A 237 2.44 -13.10 -28.20
C VAL A 237 1.90 -13.00 -29.63
N ASP A 238 2.28 -13.95 -30.49
CA ASP A 238 1.65 -14.14 -31.78
C ASP A 238 0.37 -15.00 -31.68
N GLU A 239 -0.27 -15.27 -32.79
CA GLU A 239 -1.49 -16.11 -32.87
C GLU A 239 -1.26 -17.56 -32.43
N ASN A 240 -0.02 -18.03 -32.37
CA ASN A 240 0.37 -19.37 -31.96
C ASN A 240 0.81 -19.40 -30.44
N GLY A 241 0.79 -18.25 -29.78
CA GLY A 241 1.22 -18.13 -28.39
C GLY A 241 2.73 -17.93 -28.20
N ASN A 242 3.50 -17.76 -29.27
CA ASN A 242 4.93 -17.49 -29.17
C ASN A 242 5.18 -16.04 -28.75
N ALA A 243 6.19 -15.83 -27.91
CA ALA A 243 6.55 -14.50 -27.41
C ALA A 243 7.01 -13.57 -28.55
N ILE A 244 6.53 -12.35 -28.57
CA ILE A 244 6.98 -11.30 -29.48
C ILE A 244 7.92 -10.36 -28.74
N SER A 245 9.21 -10.45 -29.06
CA SER A 245 10.23 -9.53 -28.57
C SER A 245 10.25 -8.21 -29.33
N GLY A 246 10.53 -7.10 -28.60
CA GLY A 246 10.64 -5.77 -29.18
C GLY A 246 9.33 -5.23 -29.75
N ALA A 247 8.17 -5.69 -29.30
CA ALA A 247 6.89 -5.04 -29.55
C ALA A 247 6.81 -3.75 -28.73
N THR A 248 6.39 -2.66 -29.35
CA THR A 248 6.23 -1.36 -28.68
C THR A 248 4.85 -1.31 -28.03
N VAL A 249 4.83 -1.01 -26.74
CA VAL A 249 3.62 -0.82 -25.93
C VAL A 249 3.54 0.62 -25.48
N LYS A 250 2.42 1.28 -25.77
CA LYS A 250 2.14 2.67 -25.36
C LYS A 250 0.80 2.74 -24.65
N VAL A 251 0.73 3.58 -23.64
CA VAL A 251 -0.53 3.89 -22.96
C VAL A 251 -0.72 5.40 -22.91
N PHE A 252 -1.92 5.84 -23.24
CA PHE A 252 -2.34 7.23 -23.20
C PHE A 252 -3.55 7.38 -22.27
N ASN A 253 -3.62 8.47 -21.52
CA ASN A 253 -4.79 8.80 -20.72
C ASN A 253 -5.90 9.46 -21.56
N LYS A 254 -7.04 9.80 -20.95
CA LYS A 254 -8.18 10.44 -21.64
C LYS A 254 -7.83 11.75 -22.32
N ASN A 255 -6.80 12.45 -21.87
CA ASN A 255 -6.34 13.74 -22.42
C ASN A 255 -5.31 13.53 -23.55
N ASN A 256 -5.12 12.31 -24.04
CA ASN A 256 -4.10 11.90 -25.03
C ASN A 256 -2.65 12.18 -24.55
N VAL A 257 -2.43 12.28 -23.25
CA VAL A 257 -1.08 12.34 -22.69
C VAL A 257 -0.53 10.93 -22.59
N GLN A 258 0.69 10.73 -23.12
CA GLN A 258 1.36 9.44 -23.05
C GLN A 258 1.87 9.20 -21.61
N GLU A 259 1.34 8.17 -20.97
CA GLU A 259 1.75 7.77 -19.61
C GLU A 259 3.06 6.99 -19.65
N PHE A 260 3.18 6.05 -20.58
CA PHE A 260 4.44 5.36 -20.85
C PHE A 260 4.56 4.86 -22.29
N SER A 261 5.82 4.56 -22.66
CA SER A 261 6.16 3.81 -23.87
C SER A 261 7.32 2.87 -23.52
N THR A 262 7.15 1.58 -23.75
CA THR A 262 8.16 0.56 -23.46
C THR A 262 8.16 -0.50 -24.56
N THR A 263 9.10 -1.44 -24.52
CA THR A 263 9.19 -2.57 -25.43
C THR A 263 9.24 -3.88 -24.69
N THR A 264 8.73 -4.93 -25.32
CA THR A 264 8.78 -6.28 -24.76
C THR A 264 10.19 -6.87 -24.82
N ASP A 265 10.51 -7.68 -23.80
CA ASP A 265 11.74 -8.48 -23.73
C ASP A 265 11.68 -9.75 -24.61
N ALA A 266 12.69 -10.63 -24.50
CA ALA A 266 12.77 -11.90 -25.23
C ALA A 266 11.61 -12.86 -24.90
N ASN A 267 10.96 -12.72 -23.76
CA ASN A 267 9.82 -13.52 -23.32
C ASN A 267 8.47 -12.87 -23.68
N GLY A 268 8.50 -11.76 -24.43
CA GLY A 268 7.31 -10.98 -24.77
C GLY A 268 6.75 -10.16 -23.61
N LEU A 269 7.48 -10.02 -22.50
CA LEU A 269 7.04 -9.30 -21.30
C LEU A 269 7.50 -7.84 -21.33
N ILE A 270 6.65 -6.94 -20.84
CA ILE A 270 7.09 -5.59 -20.45
C ILE A 270 7.55 -5.60 -18.99
N SER A 271 8.48 -4.70 -18.63
CA SER A 271 8.67 -4.35 -17.22
C SER A 271 7.39 -3.70 -16.68
N GLU A 272 7.06 -3.94 -15.40
CA GLU A 272 5.90 -3.32 -14.75
C GLU A 272 5.91 -1.81 -14.97
N GLN A 273 4.80 -1.27 -15.45
CA GLN A 273 4.59 0.17 -15.67
C GLN A 273 3.44 0.65 -14.81
N SER A 274 3.58 1.81 -14.19
CA SER A 274 2.51 2.45 -13.42
C SER A 274 1.93 3.62 -14.18
N VAL A 275 0.60 3.76 -14.16
CA VAL A 275 -0.12 4.91 -14.71
C VAL A 275 -0.93 5.61 -13.62
N LEU A 276 -0.97 6.95 -13.69
CA LEU A 276 -1.75 7.77 -12.77
C LEU A 276 -3.22 7.73 -13.20
N GLN A 277 -4.07 7.05 -12.38
CA GLN A 277 -5.49 6.95 -12.67
C GLN A 277 -6.29 8.10 -12.07
N TYR A 278 -5.93 8.54 -10.86
CA TYR A 278 -6.63 9.64 -10.20
C TYR A 278 -5.68 10.54 -9.43
N HIS A 279 -5.93 11.86 -9.49
CA HIS A 279 -5.13 12.88 -8.81
C HIS A 279 -6.04 13.88 -8.11
N LYS A 280 -5.79 14.08 -6.83
CA LYS A 280 -6.43 15.13 -6.03
C LYS A 280 -5.35 15.96 -5.35
N GLN A 281 -5.44 17.30 -5.48
CA GLN A 281 -4.45 18.22 -4.92
C GLN A 281 -5.11 19.39 -4.24
N TRP A 282 -4.54 19.79 -3.13
CA TRP A 282 -4.92 20.99 -2.39
C TRP A 282 -3.72 21.90 -2.28
N GLU A 283 -3.99 23.19 -2.30
CA GLU A 283 -2.98 24.24 -2.19
C GLU A 283 -3.44 25.31 -1.20
N TRP A 284 -2.53 25.83 -0.41
CA TRP A 284 -2.79 27.00 0.43
C TRP A 284 -2.64 28.27 -0.43
N MET A 285 -3.75 28.94 -0.71
CA MET A 285 -3.81 30.14 -1.57
C MET A 285 -3.63 31.44 -0.78
N GLY A 286 -3.75 31.39 0.54
CA GLY A 286 -3.66 32.58 1.42
C GLY A 286 -4.89 33.48 1.39
N THR A 287 -6.03 32.95 0.96
CA THR A 287 -7.29 33.72 0.87
C THR A 287 -8.05 33.72 2.19
N THR A 288 -8.76 34.85 2.48
CA THR A 288 -9.59 34.91 3.68
C THR A 288 -10.71 33.90 3.63
N GLY A 289 -10.84 33.09 4.70
CA GLY A 289 -11.86 32.03 4.79
C GLY A 289 -11.47 30.72 4.12
N GLU A 290 -10.22 30.57 3.69
CA GLU A 290 -9.74 29.32 3.11
C GLU A 290 -9.88 28.14 4.08
N PRO A 291 -10.34 26.95 3.60
CA PRO A 291 -10.45 25.77 4.45
C PRO A 291 -9.11 25.38 5.08
N ASN A 292 -9.12 24.87 6.30
CA ASN A 292 -7.91 24.42 7.01
C ASN A 292 -7.11 23.34 6.25
N GLY A 293 -7.72 22.66 5.29
CA GLY A 293 -7.08 21.70 4.39
C GLY A 293 -6.54 22.29 3.10
N GLY A 294 -6.67 23.61 2.90
CA GLY A 294 -6.34 24.29 1.64
C GLY A 294 -7.48 24.23 0.61
N THR A 295 -7.28 24.95 -0.47
CA THR A 295 -8.19 24.98 -1.63
C THR A 295 -7.91 23.79 -2.54
N LEU A 296 -8.96 23.06 -2.94
CA LEU A 296 -8.86 21.96 -3.89
C LEU A 296 -8.53 22.54 -5.29
N THR A 297 -7.35 22.23 -5.81
CA THR A 297 -6.85 22.73 -7.09
C THR A 297 -6.86 21.70 -8.21
N ILE A 298 -6.78 20.41 -7.87
CA ILE A 298 -6.90 19.30 -8.82
C ILE A 298 -7.85 18.27 -8.24
N ASP A 299 -8.78 17.80 -9.06
CA ASP A 299 -9.68 16.66 -8.77
C ASP A 299 -9.97 15.97 -10.11
N GLU A 300 -9.08 15.06 -10.50
CA GLU A 300 -9.10 14.53 -11.86
C GLU A 300 -8.96 13.00 -11.92
N ASP A 301 -9.94 12.38 -12.59
CA ASP A 301 -9.88 11.00 -13.04
C ASP A 301 -9.35 10.98 -14.48
N TYR A 302 -8.26 10.25 -14.70
CA TYR A 302 -7.61 10.14 -16.02
C TYR A 302 -8.17 9.00 -16.89
N ASN A 303 -9.17 8.26 -16.39
CA ASN A 303 -9.89 7.28 -17.20
C ASN A 303 -10.69 7.93 -18.35
N PRO A 304 -10.88 7.23 -19.48
CA PRO A 304 -10.32 5.94 -19.84
C PRO A 304 -8.90 6.05 -20.43
N PHE A 305 -8.16 4.95 -20.37
CA PHE A 305 -6.84 4.83 -21.00
C PHE A 305 -6.93 4.13 -22.36
N THR A 306 -6.02 4.47 -23.26
CA THR A 306 -5.87 3.83 -24.55
C THR A 306 -4.55 3.06 -24.58
N LEU A 307 -4.63 1.75 -24.71
CA LEU A 307 -3.49 0.85 -24.86
C LEU A 307 -3.26 0.59 -26.36
N ILE A 308 -2.03 0.78 -26.81
CA ILE A 308 -1.59 0.54 -28.19
C ILE A 308 -0.40 -0.40 -28.14
N VAL A 309 -0.48 -1.52 -28.89
CA VAL A 309 0.66 -2.43 -29.08
C VAL A 309 0.95 -2.56 -30.57
N SER A 310 2.20 -2.34 -30.92
CA SER A 310 2.63 -2.38 -32.33
C SER A 310 3.95 -3.14 -32.49
N LYS A 311 4.06 -3.86 -33.59
CA LYS A 311 5.27 -4.56 -34.07
C LYS A 311 5.26 -4.66 -35.58
N ALA A 312 6.40 -4.44 -36.22
CA ALA A 312 6.51 -4.63 -37.66
C ALA A 312 6.15 -6.08 -38.06
N GLY A 313 5.32 -6.24 -39.07
CA GLY A 313 4.79 -7.52 -39.53
C GLY A 313 3.51 -7.98 -38.81
N TYR A 314 3.00 -7.19 -37.89
CA TYR A 314 1.75 -7.48 -37.16
C TYR A 314 0.76 -6.31 -37.26
N GLU A 315 -0.52 -6.61 -37.14
CA GLU A 315 -1.57 -5.61 -37.01
C GLU A 315 -1.42 -4.88 -35.66
N THR A 316 -1.62 -3.57 -35.67
CA THR A 316 -1.58 -2.78 -34.43
C THR A 316 -2.80 -3.08 -33.58
N TYR A 317 -2.57 -3.43 -32.31
CA TYR A 317 -3.63 -3.65 -31.32
C TYR A 317 -4.01 -2.34 -30.66
N TYR A 318 -5.32 -2.14 -30.49
CA TYR A 318 -5.92 -1.00 -29.79
C TYR A 318 -6.94 -1.48 -28.78
N GLU A 319 -6.88 -0.95 -27.57
CA GLU A 319 -7.88 -1.19 -26.55
C GLU A 319 -8.10 0.05 -25.69
N LYS A 320 -9.37 0.34 -25.41
CA LYS A 320 -9.78 1.40 -24.47
C LYS A 320 -10.17 0.78 -23.14
N LEU A 321 -9.52 1.19 -22.07
CA LEU A 321 -9.63 0.59 -20.74
C LEU A 321 -10.09 1.61 -19.71
N THR A 322 -11.10 1.28 -18.93
CA THR A 322 -11.40 1.98 -17.67
C THR A 322 -10.73 1.21 -16.54
N LEU A 323 -9.69 1.81 -15.94
CA LEU A 323 -8.91 1.15 -14.90
C LEU A 323 -9.67 1.16 -13.57
N THR A 324 -9.90 -0.02 -13.05
CA THR A 324 -10.45 -0.27 -11.69
C THR A 324 -9.60 -1.27 -10.92
N ALA A 325 -8.60 -1.86 -11.57
CA ALA A 325 -7.63 -2.80 -11.01
C ALA A 325 -6.36 -2.77 -11.86
N GLU A 326 -5.32 -3.47 -11.41
CA GLU A 326 -4.11 -3.72 -12.21
C GLU A 326 -4.46 -4.46 -13.51
N VAL A 327 -3.67 -4.20 -14.54
CA VAL A 327 -3.85 -4.83 -15.86
C VAL A 327 -2.82 -5.95 -16.03
N ASN A 328 -3.25 -7.17 -15.79
CA ASN A 328 -2.47 -8.39 -16.05
C ASN A 328 -3.05 -9.07 -17.29
N LYS A 329 -2.36 -8.96 -18.45
CA LYS A 329 -2.96 -9.41 -19.71
C LYS A 329 -1.95 -10.02 -20.68
N VAL A 330 -2.39 -11.07 -21.35
CA VAL A 330 -1.72 -11.61 -22.55
C VAL A 330 -2.43 -11.08 -23.78
N ILE A 331 -1.68 -10.46 -24.71
CA ILE A 331 -2.21 -9.87 -25.94
C ILE A 331 -1.60 -10.62 -27.12
N ALA A 332 -2.46 -11.23 -27.93
CA ALA A 332 -2.06 -11.88 -29.17
C ALA A 332 -2.16 -10.88 -30.34
N LEU A 333 -1.04 -10.62 -31.02
CA LEU A 333 -1.02 -9.83 -32.24
C LEU A 333 -1.25 -10.72 -33.44
N LYS A 334 -2.09 -10.26 -34.35
CA LYS A 334 -2.33 -10.92 -35.65
C LYS A 334 -1.26 -10.51 -36.64
N THR A 335 -0.80 -11.47 -37.41
CA THR A 335 0.13 -11.18 -38.53
C THR A 335 -0.54 -10.26 -39.54
N SER A 336 0.13 -9.17 -39.90
CA SER A 336 -0.38 -8.29 -40.96
C SER A 336 -0.28 -8.99 -42.28
N VAL A 337 -1.41 -9.18 -42.95
CA VAL A 337 -1.42 -9.70 -44.31
C VAL A 337 -0.99 -8.57 -45.26
N PRO A 338 0.11 -8.72 -46.02
CA PRO A 338 0.48 -7.70 -47.00
C PRO A 338 -0.67 -7.48 -47.98
N HIS A 339 -1.15 -6.26 -48.09
CA HIS A 339 -2.06 -5.88 -49.17
C HIS A 339 -1.25 -5.72 -50.43
N LEU A 340 -1.49 -6.58 -51.42
CA LEU A 340 -1.02 -6.34 -52.77
C LEU A 340 -1.92 -5.28 -53.38
N ILE A 341 -1.33 -4.17 -53.75
CA ILE A 341 -2.00 -3.10 -54.50
C ILE A 341 -1.58 -3.32 -55.99
N ASP A 342 -2.55 -3.50 -56.89
CA ASP A 342 -2.24 -3.53 -58.31
C ASP A 342 -1.92 -2.11 -58.81
N ASP A 343 -1.43 -2.04 -60.04
CA ASP A 343 -1.08 -0.78 -60.74
C ASP A 343 -2.27 0.16 -60.93
N ARG A 344 -3.50 -0.27 -60.62
CA ARG A 344 -4.73 0.51 -60.64
C ARG A 344 -5.23 0.90 -59.25
N GLY A 345 -4.46 0.62 -58.18
CA GLY A 345 -4.81 0.95 -56.80
C GLY A 345 -5.82 0.01 -56.15
N LYS A 346 -6.13 -1.17 -56.79
CA LYS A 346 -6.98 -2.17 -56.14
C LYS A 346 -6.22 -2.97 -55.10
N ILE A 347 -6.80 -3.05 -53.91
CA ILE A 347 -6.26 -3.82 -52.77
C ILE A 347 -6.70 -5.28 -52.88
N PHE A 348 -5.76 -6.21 -53.01
CA PHE A 348 -6.01 -7.65 -52.93
C PHE A 348 -5.50 -8.20 -51.60
N ARG A 349 -6.35 -8.92 -50.90
CA ARG A 349 -5.90 -9.75 -49.76
C ARG A 349 -5.24 -11.01 -50.31
N LYS A 350 -4.00 -11.29 -49.92
CA LYS A 350 -3.38 -12.58 -50.16
C LYS A 350 -4.11 -13.63 -49.34
N ILE A 351 -4.88 -14.50 -49.96
CA ILE A 351 -5.45 -15.68 -49.33
C ILE A 351 -4.32 -16.71 -49.33
N ASN A 352 -3.82 -17.05 -48.12
CA ASN A 352 -2.95 -18.22 -48.00
C ASN A 352 -3.82 -19.46 -48.18
N VAL A 353 -3.55 -20.23 -49.25
CA VAL A 353 -4.11 -21.55 -49.52
C VAL A 353 -3.29 -22.59 -48.79
#